data_ec682d78a593b117e654dbe7cd278d46
#
_entry.id   ec682d78a593b117e654dbe7cd278d46
#
_cell.length_a   1.000
_cell.length_b   1.000
_cell.length_c   1.000
_cell.angle_alpha   90.00
_cell.angle_beta   90.00
_cell.angle_gamma   90.00
#
_symmetry.space_group_name_H-M   'P 1'
#
loop_
_entity.id
_entity.type
_entity.pdbx_description
1 polymer ?
#
loop_
_entity_poly.entity_id
_entity_poly.type
_entity_poly.pdbx_seq_one_letter_code
_entity_poly.pdbx_strand_id
1 'polypeptide(L)'
;MIKELVDNLIKIKQDFAQNYTGNAHIQEILPLKPSKEFPIDTQHLEQLHLFAQKNPIYLNSFEKNILDFPCIVYEGDINEYWLNSIKHGSSCQPFYPTWIMSAYVMSLVAKKIGYSELVDIGSGDGRIAYCGKILDFDSHSIEIDDVLVELQNTICNDT
;
A
#
# COMPACT_ATOMS: atom_id res chain seq x y z
N MET A 1 7.66 -15.82 12.43
CA MET A 1 6.79 -15.60 11.26
C MET A 1 6.65 -14.12 10.89
N ILE A 2 6.02 -13.23 11.69
CA ILE A 2 5.92 -11.79 11.32
C ILE A 2 7.29 -11.12 11.21
N LYS A 3 8.19 -11.37 12.14
CA LYS A 3 9.54 -10.80 12.08
C LYS A 3 10.28 -11.21 10.82
N GLU A 4 10.22 -12.47 10.44
CA GLU A 4 10.83 -12.98 9.20
C GLU A 4 10.23 -12.32 7.96
N LEU A 5 8.92 -12.16 7.91
CA LEU A 5 8.23 -11.41 6.86
C LEU A 5 8.73 -9.98 6.77
N VAL A 6 8.84 -9.27 7.91
CA VAL A 6 9.35 -7.90 7.97
C VAL A 6 10.78 -7.81 7.47
N ASP A 7 11.65 -8.70 7.96
CA ASP A 7 13.07 -8.71 7.56
C ASP A 7 13.23 -8.95 6.05
N ASN A 8 12.44 -9.83 5.46
CA ASN A 8 12.48 -10.11 4.02
C ASN A 8 11.88 -8.95 3.20
N LEU A 9 10.81 -8.31 3.68
CA LEU A 9 10.26 -7.10 3.03
C LEU A 9 11.27 -5.94 3.04
N ILE A 10 11.98 -5.73 4.13
CA ILE A 10 13.04 -4.72 4.21
C ILE A 10 14.12 -5.01 3.18
N LYS A 11 14.57 -6.25 3.07
CA LYS A 11 15.61 -6.65 2.11
C LYS A 11 15.19 -6.38 0.66
N ILE A 12 13.99 -6.80 0.25
CA ILE A 12 13.55 -6.55 -1.13
C ILE A 12 13.37 -5.06 -1.42
N LYS A 13 12.90 -4.27 -0.45
CA LYS A 13 12.77 -2.82 -0.61
C LYS A 13 14.14 -2.16 -0.77
N GLN A 14 15.12 -2.53 0.05
CA GLN A 14 16.49 -2.00 -0.02
C GLN A 14 17.15 -2.36 -1.35
N ASP A 15 17.08 -3.64 -1.75
CA ASP A 15 17.65 -4.08 -3.03
C ASP A 15 17.01 -3.36 -4.22
N PHE A 16 15.68 -3.27 -4.22
CA PHE A 16 14.96 -2.54 -5.26
C PHE A 16 15.37 -1.07 -5.32
N ALA A 17 15.39 -0.37 -4.18
CA ALA A 17 15.75 1.04 -4.13
C ALA A 17 17.18 1.31 -4.60
N GLN A 18 18.14 0.42 -4.29
CA GLN A 18 19.52 0.54 -4.73
C GLN A 18 19.70 0.30 -6.24
N ASN A 19 18.87 -0.54 -6.84
CA ASN A 19 18.98 -0.97 -8.24
C ASN A 19 17.94 -0.32 -9.16
N TYR A 20 17.06 0.52 -8.62
CA TYR A 20 16.03 1.19 -9.39
C TYR A 20 16.62 2.28 -10.30
N THR A 21 16.38 2.17 -11.60
CA THR A 21 16.87 3.11 -12.62
C THR A 21 15.74 3.87 -13.33
N GLY A 22 14.49 3.63 -12.92
CA GLY A 22 13.33 4.33 -13.45
C GLY A 22 13.19 5.75 -12.90
N ASN A 23 12.17 6.44 -13.35
CA ASN A 23 11.85 7.83 -12.98
C ASN A 23 10.43 8.00 -12.42
N ALA A 24 9.76 6.92 -12.07
CA ALA A 24 8.46 7.01 -11.44
C ALA A 24 8.55 7.66 -10.06
N HIS A 25 7.57 8.50 -9.70
CA HIS A 25 7.56 9.20 -8.42
C HIS A 25 7.22 8.27 -7.25
N ILE A 26 6.48 7.20 -7.52
CA ILE A 26 6.07 6.21 -6.54
C ILE A 26 6.20 4.81 -7.13
N GLN A 27 6.63 3.87 -6.32
CA GLN A 27 6.66 2.46 -6.65
C GLN A 27 6.02 1.66 -5.52
N GLU A 28 5.40 0.55 -5.89
CA GLU A 28 4.92 -0.47 -4.96
C GLU A 28 5.48 -1.82 -5.40
N ILE A 29 5.89 -2.65 -4.44
CA ILE A 29 6.41 -3.98 -4.72
C ILE A 29 5.61 -4.98 -3.92
N LEU A 30 5.01 -5.93 -4.62
CA LEU A 30 4.28 -7.03 -4.03
C LEU A 30 4.88 -8.36 -4.49
N PRO A 31 5.08 -9.34 -3.58
CA PRO A 31 5.40 -10.71 -3.99
C PRO A 31 4.36 -11.23 -4.97
N LEU A 32 4.79 -11.96 -5.99
CA LEU A 32 3.87 -12.52 -7.00
C LEU A 32 2.95 -13.59 -6.40
N LYS A 33 3.46 -14.34 -5.42
CA LYS A 33 2.73 -15.41 -4.73
C LYS A 33 3.23 -15.57 -3.29
N PRO A 34 2.43 -16.16 -2.41
CA PRO A 34 2.90 -16.55 -1.09
C PRO A 34 4.08 -17.54 -1.17
N SER A 35 4.98 -17.44 -0.23
CA SER A 35 6.12 -18.35 -0.08
C SER A 35 6.47 -18.55 1.38
N LYS A 36 7.46 -19.38 1.66
CA LYS A 36 7.99 -19.54 3.01
C LYS A 36 8.57 -18.23 3.57
N GLU A 37 9.21 -17.45 2.70
CA GLU A 37 9.83 -16.17 3.01
C GLU A 37 8.79 -15.03 3.12
N PHE A 38 7.69 -15.18 2.39
CA PHE A 38 6.54 -14.27 2.42
C PHE A 38 5.26 -15.05 2.76
N PRO A 39 5.10 -15.44 4.04
CA PRO A 39 3.95 -16.23 4.49
C PRO A 39 2.70 -15.36 4.63
N ILE A 40 2.20 -14.88 3.50
CA ILE A 40 0.99 -14.07 3.38
C ILE A 40 -0.15 -14.99 2.96
N ASP A 41 -1.33 -14.79 3.51
CA ASP A 41 -2.52 -15.48 3.03
C ASP A 41 -2.77 -15.16 1.55
N THR A 42 -3.13 -16.18 0.77
CA THR A 42 -3.31 -16.02 -0.68
C THR A 42 -4.39 -15.00 -1.03
N GLN A 43 -5.52 -15.02 -0.33
CA GLN A 43 -6.61 -14.09 -0.56
C GLN A 43 -6.20 -12.65 -0.17
N HIS A 44 -5.45 -12.51 0.92
CA HIS A 44 -4.91 -11.20 1.32
C HIS A 44 -3.97 -10.65 0.24
N LEU A 45 -3.06 -11.48 -0.26
CA LEU A 45 -2.12 -11.03 -1.31
C LEU A 45 -2.86 -10.65 -2.60
N GLU A 46 -3.87 -11.41 -3.00
CA GLU A 46 -4.74 -11.06 -4.14
C GLU A 46 -5.43 -9.71 -3.94
N GLN A 47 -5.94 -9.44 -2.72
CA GLN A 47 -6.56 -8.16 -2.40
C GLN A 47 -5.55 -7.00 -2.42
N LEU A 48 -4.31 -7.21 -1.98
CA LEU A 48 -3.25 -6.21 -2.06
C LEU A 48 -2.89 -5.89 -3.53
N HIS A 49 -2.79 -6.90 -4.39
CA HIS A 49 -2.61 -6.70 -5.83
C HIS A 49 -3.80 -5.95 -6.44
N LEU A 50 -5.01 -6.31 -6.07
CA LEU A 50 -6.22 -5.65 -6.55
C LEU A 50 -6.26 -4.17 -6.17
N PHE A 51 -5.86 -3.82 -4.94
CA PHE A 51 -5.72 -2.43 -4.53
C PHE A 51 -4.79 -1.64 -5.45
N ALA A 52 -3.62 -2.19 -5.74
CA ALA A 52 -2.65 -1.54 -6.61
C ALA A 52 -3.15 -1.45 -8.07
N GLN A 53 -3.81 -2.49 -8.57
CA GLN A 53 -4.36 -2.52 -9.94
C GLN A 53 -5.51 -1.52 -10.14
N LYS A 54 -6.35 -1.32 -9.14
CA LYS A 54 -7.48 -0.39 -9.19
C LYS A 54 -7.10 1.05 -8.85
N ASN A 55 -5.94 1.26 -8.27
CA ASN A 55 -5.48 2.57 -7.85
C ASN A 55 -4.93 3.36 -9.04
N PRO A 56 -5.59 4.45 -9.47
CA PRO A 56 -5.20 5.22 -10.65
C PRO A 56 -3.83 5.89 -10.55
N ILE A 57 -3.25 5.99 -9.35
CA ILE A 57 -1.89 6.52 -9.21
C ILE A 57 -0.84 5.62 -9.85
N TYR A 58 -1.10 4.31 -9.95
CA TYR A 58 -0.21 3.36 -10.61
C TYR A 58 -0.55 3.27 -12.09
N LEU A 59 0.40 3.70 -12.93
CA LEU A 59 0.23 3.83 -14.37
C LEU A 59 0.80 2.64 -15.14
N ASN A 60 1.69 1.88 -14.51
CA ASN A 60 2.41 0.77 -15.12
C ASN A 60 2.70 -0.33 -14.10
N SER A 61 2.79 -1.56 -14.56
CA SER A 61 3.23 -2.69 -13.75
C SER A 61 4.02 -3.70 -14.57
N PHE A 62 4.96 -4.36 -13.93
CA PHE A 62 5.78 -5.40 -14.55
C PHE A 62 6.28 -6.41 -13.51
N GLU A 63 6.56 -7.63 -13.97
CA GLU A 63 7.20 -8.63 -13.13
C GLU A 63 8.70 -8.39 -13.05
N LYS A 64 9.27 -8.59 -11.87
CA LYS A 64 10.71 -8.49 -11.61
C LYS A 64 11.10 -9.44 -10.49
N ASN A 65 12.23 -10.14 -10.71
CA ASN A 65 12.89 -10.85 -9.62
C ASN A 65 13.73 -9.86 -8.80
N ILE A 66 13.48 -9.83 -7.49
CA ILE A 66 14.21 -9.00 -6.52
C ILE A 66 14.77 -9.98 -5.48
N LEU A 67 16.10 -10.08 -5.37
CA LEU A 67 16.78 -11.08 -4.52
C LEU A 67 16.21 -12.50 -4.74
N ASP A 68 16.03 -12.90 -6.01
CA ASP A 68 15.46 -14.18 -6.44
C ASP A 68 13.98 -14.40 -6.11
N PHE A 69 13.29 -13.41 -5.54
CA PHE A 69 11.85 -13.47 -5.31
C PHE A 69 11.09 -12.85 -6.47
N PRO A 70 10.16 -13.60 -7.09
CA PRO A 70 9.29 -13.04 -8.11
C PRO A 70 8.31 -12.05 -7.50
N CYS A 71 8.34 -10.81 -7.98
CA CYS A 71 7.51 -9.71 -7.53
C CYS A 71 6.80 -9.04 -8.71
N ILE A 72 5.71 -8.34 -8.43
CA ILE A 72 5.15 -7.34 -9.33
C ILE A 72 5.53 -5.97 -8.78
N VAL A 73 6.09 -5.13 -9.65
CA VAL A 73 6.37 -3.72 -9.38
C VAL A 73 5.28 -2.90 -10.03
N TYR A 74 4.65 -2.05 -9.26
CA TYR A 74 3.71 -1.02 -9.73
C TYR A 74 4.40 0.32 -9.69
N GLU A 75 4.37 1.06 -10.79
CA GLU A 75 4.95 2.38 -10.91
C GLU A 75 3.87 3.43 -11.14
N GLY A 76 4.01 4.59 -10.53
CA GLY A 76 3.02 5.61 -10.62
C GLY A 76 3.50 7.03 -10.43
N ASP A 77 2.53 7.94 -10.43
CA ASP A 77 2.71 9.36 -10.26
C ASP A 77 1.66 9.91 -9.29
N ILE A 78 2.12 10.65 -8.30
CA ILE A 78 1.29 11.29 -7.29
C ILE A 78 1.28 12.82 -7.40
N ASN A 79 1.94 13.38 -8.41
CA ASN A 79 2.10 14.84 -8.54
C ASN A 79 0.78 15.59 -8.55
N GLU A 80 -0.23 15.08 -9.23
CA GLU A 80 -1.54 15.73 -9.27
C GLU A 80 -2.15 15.83 -7.87
N TYR A 81 -2.11 14.76 -7.10
CA TYR A 81 -2.62 14.71 -5.73
C TYR A 81 -1.78 15.57 -4.78
N TRP A 82 -0.47 15.54 -4.94
CA TRP A 82 0.45 16.38 -4.20
C TRP A 82 0.16 17.87 -4.39
N LEU A 83 0.04 18.32 -5.64
CA LEU A 83 -0.23 19.73 -5.97
C LEU A 83 -1.62 20.16 -5.50
N ASN A 84 -2.62 19.29 -5.56
CA ASN A 84 -3.96 19.60 -5.08
C ASN A 84 -4.03 19.69 -3.55
N SER A 85 -3.30 18.86 -2.82
CA SER A 85 -3.31 18.90 -1.36
C SER A 85 -2.75 20.19 -0.76
N ILE A 86 -1.86 20.87 -1.45
CA ILE A 86 -1.32 22.19 -1.04
C ILE A 86 -2.43 23.25 -0.92
N LYS A 87 -3.53 23.11 -1.66
CA LYS A 87 -4.65 24.06 -1.64
C LYS A 87 -5.42 24.08 -0.32
N HIS A 88 -5.30 23.07 0.51
CA HIS A 88 -5.99 22.97 1.80
C HIS A 88 -5.29 23.75 2.95
N GLY A 89 -4.23 24.48 2.64
CA GLY A 89 -3.54 25.36 3.57
C GLY A 89 -2.45 24.68 4.39
N SER A 90 -1.90 25.43 5.37
CA SER A 90 -0.70 25.02 6.12
C SER A 90 -0.92 23.86 7.09
N SER A 91 -2.17 23.49 7.37
CA SER A 91 -2.50 22.35 8.23
C SER A 91 -2.56 21.01 7.49
N CYS A 92 -2.56 21.03 6.15
CA CYS A 92 -2.61 19.83 5.34
C CYS A 92 -1.20 19.39 4.93
N GLN A 93 -0.94 18.10 5.09
CA GLN A 93 0.27 17.50 4.56
C GLN A 93 0.03 17.02 3.12
N PRO A 94 1.00 17.16 2.22
CA PRO A 94 0.89 16.59 0.89
C PRO A 94 0.67 15.07 0.94
N PHE A 95 -0.14 14.56 0.02
CA PHE A 95 -0.34 13.12 -0.12
C PHE A 95 0.97 12.41 -0.46
N TYR A 96 1.41 11.54 0.42
CA TYR A 96 2.57 10.68 0.21
C TYR A 96 2.29 9.30 0.83
N PRO A 97 1.90 8.32 0.03
CA PRO A 97 1.45 7.04 0.55
C PRO A 97 2.61 6.21 1.10
N THR A 98 2.35 5.53 2.23
CA THR A 98 3.24 4.49 2.72
C THR A 98 3.20 3.25 1.80
N TRP A 99 4.19 2.38 1.87
CA TRP A 99 4.16 1.11 1.15
C TRP A 99 2.99 0.25 1.63
N ILE A 100 2.24 -0.36 0.68
CA ILE A 100 1.06 -1.15 1.02
C ILE A 100 1.41 -2.37 1.87
N MET A 101 2.56 -3.00 1.61
CA MET A 101 3.05 -4.09 2.45
C MET A 101 3.42 -3.64 3.86
N SER A 102 3.87 -2.41 4.04
CA SER A 102 4.09 -1.84 5.39
C SER A 102 2.77 -1.62 6.11
N ALA A 103 1.76 -1.10 5.42
CA ALA A 103 0.40 -0.95 5.96
C ALA A 103 -0.20 -2.31 6.35
N TYR A 104 -0.07 -3.32 5.49
CA TYR A 104 -0.54 -4.68 5.75
C TYR A 104 0.14 -5.29 6.98
N VAL A 105 1.47 -5.24 7.06
CA VAL A 105 2.22 -5.81 8.20
C VAL A 105 1.89 -5.08 9.50
N MET A 106 1.76 -3.77 9.47
CA MET A 106 1.35 -2.97 10.63
C MET A 106 -0.03 -3.41 11.14
N SER A 107 -0.99 -3.56 10.23
CA SER A 107 -2.34 -4.05 10.56
C SER A 107 -2.31 -5.50 11.07
N LEU A 108 -1.46 -6.36 10.48
CA LEU A 108 -1.27 -7.74 10.93
C LEU A 108 -0.73 -7.82 12.36
N VAL A 109 0.22 -6.95 12.71
CA VAL A 109 0.75 -6.84 14.09
C VAL A 109 -0.36 -6.37 15.03
N ALA A 110 -1.11 -5.33 14.67
CA ALA A 110 -2.22 -4.82 15.46
C ALA A 110 -3.28 -5.91 15.73
N LYS A 111 -3.64 -6.69 14.70
CA LYS A 111 -4.55 -7.84 14.84
C LYS A 111 -4.00 -8.86 15.83
N LYS A 112 -2.71 -9.20 15.73
CA LYS A 112 -2.07 -10.20 16.58
C LYS A 112 -2.03 -9.81 18.05
N ILE A 113 -1.94 -8.52 18.36
CA ILE A 113 -1.97 -8.01 19.74
C ILE A 113 -3.40 -7.73 20.26
N GLY A 114 -4.42 -8.06 19.47
CA GLY A 114 -5.81 -8.11 19.93
C GLY A 114 -6.66 -6.90 19.57
N TYR A 115 -6.19 -5.99 18.73
CA TYR A 115 -7.03 -4.91 18.22
C TYR A 115 -8.02 -5.41 17.17
N SER A 116 -9.22 -4.86 17.17
CA SER A 116 -10.32 -5.18 16.25
C SER A 116 -10.89 -3.96 15.51
N GLU A 117 -10.51 -2.76 15.93
CA GLU A 117 -10.93 -1.51 15.32
C GLU A 117 -9.70 -0.77 14.77
N LEU A 118 -9.87 -0.12 13.62
CA LEU A 118 -8.85 0.69 12.99
C LEU A 118 -9.46 1.97 12.46
N VAL A 119 -8.90 3.11 12.86
CA VAL A 119 -9.27 4.42 12.32
C VAL A 119 -8.03 5.07 11.72
N ASP A 120 -8.06 5.34 10.43
CA ASP A 120 -6.99 6.01 9.68
C ASP A 120 -7.38 7.47 9.45
N ILE A 121 -6.67 8.37 10.12
CA ILE A 121 -6.91 9.82 10.05
C ILE A 121 -5.89 10.45 9.10
N GLY A 122 -6.39 11.16 8.06
CA GLY A 122 -5.57 11.62 6.95
C GLY A 122 -5.23 10.44 6.02
N SER A 123 -6.26 9.70 5.65
CA SER A 123 -6.13 8.36 5.07
C SER A 123 -5.60 8.32 3.63
N GLY A 124 -5.44 9.47 2.97
CA GLY A 124 -4.90 9.53 1.61
C GLY A 124 -5.72 8.69 0.63
N ASP A 125 -5.10 7.68 0.03
CA ASP A 125 -5.78 6.74 -0.87
C ASP A 125 -6.48 5.58 -0.14
N GLY A 126 -6.49 5.59 1.20
CA GLY A 126 -7.21 4.63 2.03
C GLY A 126 -6.50 3.28 2.24
N ARG A 127 -5.24 3.15 1.83
CA ARG A 127 -4.53 1.85 1.88
C ARG A 127 -4.40 1.23 3.26
N ILE A 128 -4.26 2.04 4.32
CA ILE A 128 -4.16 1.53 5.70
C ILE A 128 -5.51 0.96 6.13
N ALA A 129 -6.60 1.71 5.92
CA ALA A 129 -7.95 1.22 6.21
C ALA A 129 -8.33 -0.01 5.36
N TYR A 130 -7.88 -0.04 4.10
CA TYR A 130 -8.06 -1.18 3.20
C TYR A 130 -7.33 -2.44 3.74
N CYS A 131 -6.09 -2.30 4.18
CA CYS A 131 -5.35 -3.40 4.83
C CYS A 131 -6.03 -3.87 6.13
N GLY A 132 -6.58 -2.94 6.92
CA GLY A 132 -7.39 -3.27 8.08
C GLY A 132 -8.59 -4.12 7.70
N LYS A 133 -9.33 -3.74 6.66
CA LYS A 133 -10.50 -4.49 6.17
C LYS A 133 -10.14 -5.88 5.67
N ILE A 134 -9.02 -6.05 4.96
CA ILE A 134 -8.52 -7.38 4.56
C ILE A 134 -8.33 -8.29 5.78
N LEU A 135 -7.93 -7.73 6.91
CA LEU A 135 -7.66 -8.44 8.15
C LEU A 135 -8.86 -8.48 9.11
N ASP A 136 -10.07 -8.22 8.64
CA ASP A 136 -11.31 -8.22 9.42
C ASP A 136 -11.34 -7.23 10.60
N PHE A 137 -10.70 -6.06 10.42
CA PHE A 137 -10.93 -4.95 11.34
C PHE A 137 -12.25 -4.24 11.01
N ASP A 138 -12.90 -3.71 12.04
CA ASP A 138 -13.86 -2.62 11.86
C ASP A 138 -13.04 -1.37 11.50
N SER A 139 -12.95 -1.10 10.19
CA SER A 139 -11.96 -0.21 9.62
C SER A 139 -12.61 1.03 9.01
N HIS A 140 -12.13 2.19 9.43
CA HIS A 140 -12.64 3.49 9.00
C HIS A 140 -11.51 4.38 8.50
N SER A 141 -11.79 5.14 7.44
CA SER A 141 -10.90 6.17 6.93
C SER A 141 -11.53 7.56 7.06
N ILE A 142 -10.71 8.53 7.43
CA ILE A 142 -11.10 9.95 7.53
C ILE A 142 -10.11 10.74 6.68
N GLU A 143 -10.63 11.43 5.66
CA GLU A 143 -9.84 12.26 4.76
C GLU A 143 -10.54 13.61 4.55
N ILE A 144 -9.77 14.68 4.57
CA ILE A 144 -10.29 16.06 4.36
C ILE A 144 -10.30 16.47 2.89
N ASP A 145 -9.46 15.84 2.07
CA ASP A 145 -9.33 16.15 0.66
C ASP A 145 -10.36 15.35 -0.17
N ASP A 146 -11.33 16.04 -0.74
CA ASP A 146 -12.40 15.43 -1.53
C ASP A 146 -11.84 14.63 -2.74
N VAL A 147 -10.74 15.08 -3.33
CA VAL A 147 -10.08 14.36 -4.44
C VAL A 147 -9.53 13.03 -3.99
N LEU A 148 -8.95 12.97 -2.79
CA LEU A 148 -8.47 11.72 -2.19
C LEU A 148 -9.62 10.82 -1.73
N VAL A 149 -10.73 11.40 -1.26
CA VAL A 149 -11.96 10.62 -0.98
C VAL A 149 -12.49 9.98 -2.25
N GLU A 150 -12.52 10.69 -3.37
CA GLU A 150 -12.92 10.13 -4.67
C GLU A 150 -11.96 9.03 -5.13
N LEU A 151 -10.66 9.20 -4.91
CA LEU A 151 -9.66 8.17 -5.17
C LEU A 151 -9.94 6.89 -4.38
N GLN A 152 -10.23 7.00 -3.08
CA GLN A 152 -10.62 5.86 -2.25
C GLN A 152 -11.87 5.16 -2.80
N ASN A 153 -12.88 5.92 -3.20
CA ASN A 153 -14.10 5.38 -3.77
C ASN A 153 -13.83 4.62 -5.07
N THR A 154 -12.96 5.14 -5.93
CA THR A 154 -12.55 4.47 -7.16
C THR A 154 -11.91 3.11 -6.89
N ILE A 155 -11.09 3.00 -5.86
CA ILE A 155 -10.42 1.75 -5.49
C ILE A 155 -11.41 0.74 -4.87
N CYS A 156 -12.36 1.22 -4.07
CA CYS A 156 -13.24 0.36 -3.25
C CYS A 156 -14.58 0.02 -3.89
N ASN A 157 -15.09 0.81 -4.85
CA ASN A 157 -16.46 0.68 -5.35
C ASN A 157 -16.70 -0.50 -6.31
N ASP A 158 -15.68 -1.27 -6.66
CA ASP A 158 -15.80 -2.46 -7.53
C ASP A 158 -15.59 -3.79 -6.77
N THR A 159 -15.72 -3.77 -5.47
CA THR A 159 -15.60 -5.00 -4.65
C THR A 159 -16.93 -5.50 -4.15
#